data_bc0dbf8d40201b9b414152ac416f0efb
#
_entry.id   bc0dbf8d40201b9b414152ac416f0efb
#
_cell.length_a   1.000
_cell.length_b   1.000
_cell.length_c   1.000
_cell.angle_alpha   90.00
_cell.angle_beta   90.00
_cell.angle_gamma   90.00
#
_symmetry.space_group_name_H-M   'P 1'
#
loop_
_entity.id
_entity.type
_entity.pdbx_description
1 polymer ?
#
loop_
_entity_poly.entity_id
_entity_poly.type
_entity_poly.pdbx_seq_one_letter_code
_entity_poly.pdbx_strand_id
1 'polypeptide(L)'
;MTKPNYAEIARQLIEGITSGRFAVGSLLPTEFELCEQYRTSRHTIRAALQEVQQLGLVSRRKNVGTRVEAARPKTVFRPSLASVDDLVQFGEEHLRVVQSTGEVTVTGALAKELGCASGSRWLRVSSLRMTGDAAGAPIGWTDVYVDPAYGEIGELVRASPDTLISALIETRYGRQIAEIHQDVRACTVTDTALARALRLDVGAAALKIVRRYLDKAGEAFEVSVSVHPAERFSVSMRLQRSGA
;
A
#
# COMPACT_ATOMS: atom_id res chain seq x y z
N MET A 1 -19.33 -9.65 21.78
CA MET A 1 -18.94 -8.52 20.90
C MET A 1 -17.44 -8.31 21.06
N THR A 2 -16.68 -8.51 20.02
CA THR A 2 -15.21 -8.32 20.01
C THR A 2 -14.91 -6.84 20.21
N LYS A 3 -13.94 -6.51 21.05
CA LYS A 3 -13.52 -5.11 21.25
C LYS A 3 -12.91 -4.60 19.93
N PRO A 4 -13.27 -3.40 19.44
CA PRO A 4 -12.69 -2.87 18.21
C PRO A 4 -11.19 -2.66 18.39
N ASN A 5 -10.40 -3.03 17.37
CA ASN A 5 -8.98 -2.75 17.32
C ASN A 5 -8.72 -1.28 16.94
N TYR A 6 -7.47 -0.82 17.01
CA TYR A 6 -7.13 0.57 16.74
C TYR A 6 -7.42 0.99 15.30
N ALA A 7 -7.25 0.09 14.32
CA ALA A 7 -7.49 0.37 12.90
C ALA A 7 -8.99 0.57 12.62
N GLU A 8 -9.85 -0.23 13.24
CA GLU A 8 -11.30 -0.10 13.12
C GLU A 8 -11.79 1.23 13.74
N ILE A 9 -11.20 1.64 14.87
CA ILE A 9 -11.50 2.94 15.49
C ILE A 9 -11.01 4.09 14.60
N ALA A 10 -9.81 4.00 14.05
CA ALA A 10 -9.26 4.98 13.12
C ALA A 10 -10.18 5.15 11.91
N ARG A 11 -10.62 4.04 11.29
CA ARG A 11 -11.56 4.06 10.17
C ARG A 11 -12.86 4.78 10.52
N GLN A 12 -13.48 4.50 11.65
CA GLN A 12 -14.72 5.16 12.07
C GLN A 12 -14.52 6.65 12.35
N LEU A 13 -13.37 7.07 12.87
CA LEU A 13 -13.02 8.48 13.04
C LEU A 13 -12.85 9.17 11.69
N ILE A 14 -12.16 8.53 10.73
CA ILE A 14 -11.97 9.02 9.36
C ILE A 14 -13.34 9.17 8.67
N GLU A 15 -14.20 8.16 8.75
CA GLU A 15 -15.57 8.23 8.22
C GLU A 15 -16.37 9.39 8.85
N GLY A 16 -16.25 9.59 10.17
CA GLY A 16 -16.89 10.70 10.88
C GLY A 16 -16.39 12.07 10.43
N ILE A 17 -15.11 12.21 10.10
CA ILE A 17 -14.52 13.44 9.56
C ILE A 17 -14.96 13.65 8.10
N THR A 18 -14.86 12.61 7.27
CA THR A 18 -15.18 12.67 5.84
C THR A 18 -16.67 12.94 5.58
N SER A 19 -17.55 12.36 6.41
CA SER A 19 -18.99 12.59 6.35
C SER A 19 -19.45 13.94 6.95
N GLY A 20 -18.53 14.70 7.56
CA GLY A 20 -18.83 15.98 8.20
C GLY A 20 -19.39 15.88 9.61
N ARG A 21 -19.55 14.67 10.18
CA ARG A 21 -19.95 14.50 11.60
C ARG A 21 -18.97 15.21 12.54
N PHE A 22 -17.70 15.21 12.22
CA PHE A 22 -16.67 16.02 12.84
C PHE A 22 -16.20 17.08 11.84
N ALA A 23 -16.70 18.31 11.98
CA ALA A 23 -16.42 19.40 11.04
C ALA A 23 -14.95 19.85 11.10
N VAL A 24 -14.40 20.32 9.98
CA VAL A 24 -13.08 20.96 9.95
C VAL A 24 -13.06 22.15 10.90
N GLY A 25 -12.02 22.23 11.74
CA GLY A 25 -11.87 23.22 12.80
C GLY A 25 -12.48 22.82 14.15
N SER A 26 -13.33 21.79 14.22
CA SER A 26 -13.87 21.28 15.48
C SER A 26 -12.86 20.41 16.22
N LEU A 27 -13.12 20.13 17.49
CA LEU A 27 -12.38 19.16 18.28
C LEU A 27 -13.05 17.80 18.19
N LEU A 28 -12.26 16.74 18.06
CA LEU A 28 -12.72 15.38 18.31
C LEU A 28 -13.00 15.19 19.80
N PRO A 29 -13.82 14.19 20.16
CA PRO A 29 -13.96 13.78 21.55
C PRO A 29 -12.60 13.50 22.19
N THR A 30 -12.50 13.76 23.48
CA THR A 30 -11.26 13.53 24.24
C THR A 30 -10.87 12.05 24.26
N GLU A 31 -9.60 11.75 24.54
CA GLU A 31 -9.14 10.37 24.68
C GLU A 31 -10.00 9.59 25.70
N PHE A 32 -10.45 10.25 26.74
CA PHE A 32 -11.30 9.66 27.79
C PHE A 32 -12.67 9.27 27.23
N GLU A 33 -13.36 10.20 26.59
CA GLU A 33 -14.67 9.98 25.95
C GLU A 33 -14.63 8.89 24.88
N LEU A 34 -13.54 8.88 24.06
CA LEU A 34 -13.33 7.82 23.07
C LEU A 34 -13.11 6.45 23.73
N CYS A 35 -12.38 6.39 24.87
CA CYS A 35 -12.22 5.14 25.62
C CYS A 35 -13.57 4.60 26.10
N GLU A 36 -14.46 5.45 26.60
CA GLU A 36 -15.82 5.07 27.03
C GLU A 36 -16.67 4.63 25.84
N GLN A 37 -16.69 5.42 24.76
CA GLN A 37 -17.47 5.14 23.56
C GLN A 37 -17.11 3.79 22.92
N TYR A 38 -15.81 3.50 22.79
CA TYR A 38 -15.31 2.29 22.15
C TYR A 38 -15.01 1.14 23.13
N ARG A 39 -15.22 1.37 24.44
CA ARG A 39 -14.94 0.40 25.52
C ARG A 39 -13.53 -0.23 25.40
N THR A 40 -12.54 0.61 25.13
CA THR A 40 -11.16 0.19 24.85
C THR A 40 -10.13 0.95 25.70
N SER A 41 -8.85 0.56 25.60
CA SER A 41 -7.78 1.17 26.38
C SER A 41 -7.34 2.52 25.78
N ARG A 42 -6.77 3.41 26.63
CA ARG A 42 -6.13 4.65 26.16
C ARG A 42 -5.03 4.41 25.12
N HIS A 43 -4.32 3.30 25.26
CA HIS A 43 -3.28 2.92 24.29
C HIS A 43 -3.86 2.70 22.89
N THR A 44 -4.99 1.96 22.81
CA THR A 44 -5.69 1.69 21.55
C THR A 44 -6.24 2.98 20.91
N ILE A 45 -6.84 3.87 21.73
CA ILE A 45 -7.35 5.18 21.25
C ILE A 45 -6.19 6.05 20.75
N ARG A 46 -5.05 6.09 21.46
CA ARG A 46 -3.88 6.86 21.04
C ARG A 46 -3.29 6.36 19.73
N ALA A 47 -3.26 5.05 19.52
CA ALA A 47 -2.82 4.45 18.28
C ALA A 47 -3.76 4.85 17.12
N ALA A 48 -5.08 4.76 17.31
CA ALA A 48 -6.08 5.20 16.33
C ALA A 48 -5.96 6.69 16.00
N LEU A 49 -5.89 7.57 17.00
CA LEU A 49 -5.73 9.02 16.80
C LEU A 49 -4.41 9.37 16.12
N GLN A 50 -3.35 8.60 16.35
CA GLN A 50 -2.07 8.79 15.70
C GLN A 50 -2.17 8.48 14.20
N GLU A 51 -2.89 7.44 13.82
CA GLU A 51 -3.16 7.10 12.42
C GLU A 51 -3.93 8.23 11.72
N VAL A 52 -5.03 8.71 12.32
CA VAL A 52 -5.82 9.85 11.79
C VAL A 52 -4.97 11.12 11.67
N GLN A 53 -4.02 11.34 12.60
CA GLN A 53 -3.07 12.47 12.55
C GLN A 53 -2.05 12.31 11.43
N GLN A 54 -1.56 11.09 11.17
CA GLN A 54 -0.62 10.81 10.07
C GLN A 54 -1.24 11.09 8.70
N LEU A 55 -2.55 10.88 8.58
CA LEU A 55 -3.31 11.25 7.37
C LEU A 55 -3.53 12.76 7.23
N GLY A 56 -3.03 13.56 8.17
CA GLY A 56 -3.18 15.03 8.17
C GLY A 56 -4.62 15.51 8.41
N LEU A 57 -5.52 14.61 8.83
CA LEU A 57 -6.91 14.95 9.13
C LEU A 57 -7.07 15.70 10.43
N VAL A 58 -6.17 15.45 11.40
CA VAL A 58 -6.22 16.08 12.71
C VAL A 58 -4.83 16.54 13.16
N SER A 59 -4.79 17.54 14.06
CA SER A 59 -3.61 17.94 14.83
C SER A 59 -3.88 17.74 16.32
N ARG A 60 -2.80 17.44 17.08
CA ARG A 60 -2.89 17.26 18.54
C ARG A 60 -2.03 18.32 19.21
N ARG A 61 -2.62 19.07 20.11
CA ARG A 61 -1.91 20.07 20.93
C ARG A 61 -2.19 19.81 22.40
N LYS A 62 -1.14 19.84 23.21
CA LYS A 62 -1.23 19.70 24.67
C LYS A 62 -2.20 20.76 25.22
N ASN A 63 -3.13 20.35 26.09
CA ASN A 63 -4.16 21.17 26.72
C ASN A 63 -5.22 21.78 25.76
N VAL A 64 -5.18 21.50 24.47
CA VAL A 64 -6.18 21.94 23.48
C VAL A 64 -7.06 20.79 23.03
N GLY A 65 -6.46 19.60 22.85
CA GLY A 65 -7.15 18.41 22.35
C GLY A 65 -6.72 18.04 20.93
N THR A 66 -7.57 17.26 20.27
CA THR A 66 -7.37 16.80 18.89
C THR A 66 -8.32 17.57 17.98
N ARG A 67 -7.76 18.42 17.11
CA ARG A 67 -8.54 19.30 16.20
C ARG A 67 -8.57 18.71 14.81
N VAL A 68 -9.73 18.77 14.15
CA VAL A 68 -9.91 18.40 12.74
C VAL A 68 -9.32 19.50 11.85
N GLU A 69 -8.33 19.15 11.02
CA GLU A 69 -7.60 20.10 10.16
C GLU A 69 -8.03 20.01 8.68
N ALA A 70 -8.57 18.85 8.26
CA ALA A 70 -9.02 18.64 6.89
C ALA A 70 -10.19 17.65 6.85
N ALA A 71 -11.12 17.84 5.91
CA ALA A 71 -12.26 16.95 5.68
C ALA A 71 -11.87 15.67 4.89
N ARG A 72 -10.76 15.71 4.20
CA ARG A 72 -10.19 14.59 3.44
C ARG A 72 -8.71 14.48 3.73
N PRO A 73 -8.14 13.27 3.72
CA PRO A 73 -6.70 13.12 3.84
C PRO A 73 -5.99 14.03 2.84
N LYS A 74 -4.99 14.79 3.29
CA LYS A 74 -4.05 15.43 2.36
C LYS A 74 -3.36 14.28 1.66
N THR A 75 -3.59 14.14 0.36
CA THR A 75 -3.24 13.01 -0.47
C THR A 75 -1.73 12.82 -0.64
N VAL A 76 -1.03 12.61 0.45
CA VAL A 76 0.22 11.85 0.44
C VAL A 76 -0.13 10.54 1.14
N PHE A 77 -0.47 9.54 0.35
CA PHE A 77 -0.69 8.19 0.86
C PHE A 77 0.60 7.74 1.58
N ARG A 78 0.49 7.40 2.87
CA ARG A 78 1.60 6.92 3.70
C ARG A 78 1.27 5.53 4.23
N PRO A 79 1.35 4.48 3.39
CA PRO A 79 1.19 3.13 3.91
C PRO A 79 2.32 2.86 4.91
N SER A 80 1.98 2.32 6.07
CA SER A 80 2.93 1.46 6.77
C SER A 80 3.09 0.23 5.89
N LEU A 81 4.28 -0.07 5.44
CA LEU A 81 4.59 -1.27 4.64
C LEU A 81 5.61 -2.11 5.42
N ALA A 82 5.39 -2.23 6.73
CA ALA A 82 6.30 -2.89 7.65
C ALA A 82 5.95 -4.38 7.87
N SER A 83 4.78 -4.82 7.41
CA SER A 83 4.32 -6.20 7.53
C SER A 83 3.63 -6.70 6.25
N VAL A 84 3.45 -8.02 6.14
CA VAL A 84 2.67 -8.63 5.06
C VAL A 84 1.20 -8.17 5.14
N ASP A 85 0.66 -8.03 6.34
CA ASP A 85 -0.72 -7.55 6.55
C ASP A 85 -0.93 -6.12 6.05
N ASP A 86 0.07 -5.24 6.22
CA ASP A 86 0.04 -3.88 5.67
C ASP A 86 -0.04 -3.89 4.13
N LEU A 87 0.63 -4.87 3.47
CA LEU A 87 0.58 -5.03 2.02
C LEU A 87 -0.77 -5.55 1.54
N VAL A 88 -1.39 -6.47 2.30
CA VAL A 88 -2.74 -6.97 2.03
C VAL A 88 -3.73 -5.81 2.11
N GLN A 89 -3.70 -5.05 3.21
CA GLN A 89 -4.54 -3.87 3.39
C GLN A 89 -4.34 -2.84 2.27
N PHE A 90 -3.08 -2.57 1.88
CA PHE A 90 -2.79 -1.70 0.73
C PHE A 90 -3.44 -2.21 -0.56
N GLY A 91 -3.43 -3.54 -0.77
CA GLY A 91 -4.07 -4.18 -1.92
C GLY A 91 -5.59 -3.98 -1.94
N GLU A 92 -6.23 -4.12 -0.80
CA GLU A 92 -7.69 -3.98 -0.62
C GLU A 92 -8.16 -2.52 -0.73
N GLU A 93 -7.38 -1.57 -0.21
CA GLU A 93 -7.73 -0.13 -0.22
C GLU A 93 -7.55 0.53 -1.60
N HIS A 94 -6.81 -0.10 -2.53
CA HIS A 94 -6.44 0.50 -3.80
C HIS A 94 -6.80 -0.38 -4.98
N LEU A 95 -7.66 0.13 -5.84
CA LEU A 95 -8.08 -0.56 -7.05
C LEU A 95 -6.89 -0.84 -7.97
N ARG A 96 -6.73 -2.12 -8.35
CA ARG A 96 -5.82 -2.52 -9.42
C ARG A 96 -6.52 -2.43 -10.77
N VAL A 97 -5.95 -1.65 -11.68
CA VAL A 97 -6.41 -1.59 -13.08
C VAL A 97 -5.37 -2.27 -13.95
N VAL A 98 -5.62 -3.52 -14.32
CA VAL A 98 -4.70 -4.30 -15.18
C VAL A 98 -4.59 -3.64 -16.54
N GLN A 99 -3.37 -3.38 -16.99
CA GLN A 99 -3.04 -2.78 -18.28
C GLN A 99 -2.64 -3.85 -19.31
N SER A 100 -1.82 -4.80 -18.89
CA SER A 100 -1.38 -5.90 -19.75
C SER A 100 -0.99 -7.13 -18.95
N THR A 101 -1.08 -8.30 -19.59
CA THR A 101 -0.55 -9.58 -19.09
C THR A 101 0.10 -10.29 -20.25
N GLY A 102 1.25 -10.91 -20.03
CA GLY A 102 1.94 -11.69 -21.06
C GLY A 102 3.27 -12.24 -20.60
N GLU A 103 3.76 -13.26 -21.30
CA GLU A 103 5.09 -13.78 -21.06
C GLU A 103 6.17 -12.80 -21.56
N VAL A 104 7.22 -12.68 -20.79
CA VAL A 104 8.40 -11.87 -21.12
C VAL A 104 9.68 -12.64 -20.84
N THR A 105 10.69 -12.43 -21.70
CA THR A 105 12.05 -12.89 -21.44
C THR A 105 12.83 -11.78 -20.77
N VAL A 106 13.32 -12.05 -19.57
CA VAL A 106 13.99 -11.07 -18.72
C VAL A 106 15.50 -11.12 -18.96
N THR A 107 16.09 -9.97 -19.32
CA THR A 107 17.52 -9.86 -19.64
C THR A 107 18.14 -8.59 -19.03
N GLY A 108 19.46 -8.50 -19.03
CA GLY A 108 20.21 -7.29 -18.70
C GLY A 108 19.94 -6.73 -17.32
N ALA A 109 19.62 -5.44 -17.25
CA ALA A 109 19.37 -4.72 -15.99
C ALA A 109 18.14 -5.26 -15.25
N LEU A 110 17.09 -5.64 -15.98
CA LEU A 110 15.88 -6.19 -15.39
C LEU A 110 16.15 -7.55 -14.71
N ALA A 111 16.95 -8.42 -15.32
CA ALA A 111 17.33 -9.69 -14.70
C ALA A 111 18.04 -9.49 -13.35
N LYS A 112 18.96 -8.52 -13.31
CA LYS A 112 19.64 -8.12 -12.06
C LYS A 112 18.66 -7.57 -11.02
N GLU A 113 17.71 -6.74 -11.45
CA GLU A 113 16.70 -6.15 -10.58
C GLU A 113 15.76 -7.21 -9.98
N LEU A 114 15.31 -8.16 -10.80
CA LEU A 114 14.49 -9.28 -10.33
C LEU A 114 15.26 -10.33 -9.52
N GLY A 115 16.59 -10.34 -9.63
CA GLY A 115 17.45 -11.33 -8.99
C GLY A 115 17.39 -12.70 -9.66
N CYS A 116 17.15 -12.75 -10.98
CA CYS A 116 17.02 -13.98 -11.75
C CYS A 116 18.10 -14.11 -12.82
N ALA A 117 18.21 -15.31 -13.43
CA ALA A 117 19.12 -15.55 -14.54
C ALA A 117 18.69 -14.75 -15.78
N SER A 118 19.68 -14.19 -16.51
CA SER A 118 19.41 -13.55 -17.79
C SER A 118 18.90 -14.58 -18.81
N GLY A 119 17.81 -14.25 -19.51
CA GLY A 119 17.12 -15.15 -20.43
C GLY A 119 15.98 -15.96 -19.80
N SER A 120 15.74 -15.83 -18.48
CA SER A 120 14.59 -16.47 -17.84
C SER A 120 13.26 -15.93 -18.35
N ARG A 121 12.26 -16.81 -18.44
CA ARG A 121 10.89 -16.43 -18.82
C ARG A 121 10.04 -16.21 -17.58
N TRP A 122 9.20 -15.18 -17.66
CA TRP A 122 8.27 -14.79 -16.60
C TRP A 122 6.93 -14.42 -17.19
N LEU A 123 5.85 -14.70 -16.47
CA LEU A 123 4.56 -14.08 -16.73
C LEU A 123 4.56 -12.70 -16.06
N ARG A 124 4.39 -11.64 -16.84
CA ARG A 124 4.29 -10.26 -16.33
C ARG A 124 2.85 -9.81 -16.31
N VAL A 125 2.42 -9.24 -15.19
CA VAL A 125 1.15 -8.53 -15.02
C VAL A 125 1.47 -7.07 -14.74
N SER A 126 1.12 -6.20 -15.66
CA SER A 126 1.29 -4.74 -15.53
C SER A 126 -0.01 -4.08 -15.12
N SER A 127 0.01 -3.21 -14.12
CA SER A 127 -1.20 -2.57 -13.59
C SER A 127 -0.94 -1.17 -13.05
N LEU A 128 -1.98 -0.33 -13.09
CA LEU A 128 -2.07 0.91 -12.32
C LEU A 128 -2.70 0.65 -10.96
N ARG A 129 -2.28 1.41 -9.96
CA ARG A 129 -2.94 1.50 -8.65
C ARG A 129 -3.66 2.84 -8.55
N MET A 130 -4.96 2.76 -8.23
CA MET A 130 -5.84 3.92 -8.12
C MET A 130 -6.33 4.06 -6.68
N THR A 131 -6.48 5.29 -6.19
CA THR A 131 -7.20 5.55 -4.94
C THR A 131 -8.69 5.60 -5.24
N GLY A 132 -9.48 4.69 -4.66
CA GLY A 132 -10.96 4.71 -4.56
C GLY A 132 -11.80 5.15 -5.78
N ASP A 133 -11.30 6.10 -6.58
CA ASP A 133 -11.94 6.62 -7.79
C ASP A 133 -11.03 6.38 -9.00
N ALA A 134 -11.53 5.61 -9.97
CA ALA A 134 -10.82 5.33 -11.22
C ALA A 134 -10.55 6.60 -12.08
N ALA A 135 -11.26 7.70 -11.82
CA ALA A 135 -11.04 8.99 -12.48
C ALA A 135 -9.85 9.77 -11.89
N GLY A 136 -9.42 9.43 -10.66
CA GLY A 136 -8.29 10.05 -9.98
C GLY A 136 -6.96 9.83 -10.69
N ALA A 137 -5.91 10.53 -10.26
CA ALA A 137 -4.56 10.27 -10.74
C ALA A 137 -4.00 8.98 -10.12
N PRO A 138 -3.32 8.10 -10.89
CA PRO A 138 -2.74 6.88 -10.36
C PRO A 138 -1.73 7.16 -9.26
N ILE A 139 -1.72 6.33 -8.21
CA ILE A 139 -0.72 6.39 -7.13
C ILE A 139 0.50 5.52 -7.42
N GLY A 140 0.45 4.71 -8.47
CA GLY A 140 1.59 3.91 -8.88
C GLY A 140 1.31 3.04 -10.10
N TRP A 141 2.40 2.62 -10.71
CA TRP A 141 2.48 1.54 -11.69
C TRP A 141 3.18 0.36 -11.06
N THR A 142 2.68 -0.85 -11.29
CA THR A 142 3.31 -2.07 -10.78
C THR A 142 3.39 -3.12 -11.89
N ASP A 143 4.58 -3.62 -12.12
CA ASP A 143 4.83 -4.85 -12.87
C ASP A 143 5.08 -5.97 -11.87
N VAL A 144 4.26 -7.03 -11.94
CA VAL A 144 4.44 -8.24 -11.15
C VAL A 144 4.91 -9.35 -12.08
N TYR A 145 6.00 -9.99 -11.69
CA TYR A 145 6.62 -11.10 -12.40
C TYR A 145 6.44 -12.37 -11.60
N VAL A 146 5.82 -13.38 -12.19
CA VAL A 146 5.61 -14.69 -11.59
C VAL A 146 6.08 -15.81 -12.52
N ASP A 147 6.37 -16.99 -11.97
CA ASP A 147 6.75 -18.16 -12.75
C ASP A 147 5.66 -18.45 -13.82
N PRO A 148 6.03 -18.70 -15.09
CA PRO A 148 5.08 -19.08 -16.14
C PRO A 148 4.22 -20.29 -15.81
N ALA A 149 4.68 -21.16 -14.89
CA ALA A 149 3.87 -22.28 -14.39
C ALA A 149 2.55 -21.83 -13.71
N TYR A 150 2.47 -20.55 -13.27
CA TYR A 150 1.23 -19.96 -12.75
C TYR A 150 0.39 -19.30 -13.86
N GLY A 151 0.23 -19.97 -15.01
CA GLY A 151 -0.40 -19.42 -16.21
C GLY A 151 -1.80 -18.83 -16.03
N GLU A 152 -2.60 -19.39 -15.11
CA GLU A 152 -3.96 -18.91 -14.80
C GLU A 152 -3.98 -17.56 -14.04
N ILE A 153 -2.86 -17.12 -13.48
CA ILE A 153 -2.79 -15.88 -12.68
C ILE A 153 -3.27 -14.66 -13.47
N GLY A 154 -3.00 -14.60 -14.77
CA GLY A 154 -3.46 -13.50 -15.61
C GLY A 154 -4.99 -13.34 -15.66
N GLU A 155 -5.74 -14.42 -15.58
CA GLU A 155 -7.20 -14.44 -15.54
C GLU A 155 -7.72 -14.17 -14.13
N LEU A 156 -7.12 -14.82 -13.13
CA LEU A 156 -7.49 -14.64 -11.72
C LEU A 156 -7.34 -13.19 -11.25
N VAL A 157 -6.29 -12.51 -11.67
CA VAL A 157 -6.06 -11.09 -11.34
C VAL A 157 -7.12 -10.17 -11.93
N ARG A 158 -7.64 -10.48 -13.13
CA ARG A 158 -8.74 -9.72 -13.73
C ARG A 158 -10.07 -9.96 -13.02
N ALA A 159 -10.28 -11.19 -12.53
CA ALA A 159 -11.48 -11.55 -11.79
C ALA A 159 -11.48 -11.01 -10.35
N SER A 160 -10.30 -10.79 -9.75
CA SER A 160 -10.13 -10.34 -8.36
C SER A 160 -9.11 -9.20 -8.28
N PRO A 161 -9.47 -7.98 -8.73
CA PRO A 161 -8.54 -6.85 -8.85
C PRO A 161 -8.10 -6.26 -7.51
N ASP A 162 -8.79 -6.53 -6.42
CA ASP A 162 -8.53 -6.14 -5.04
C ASP A 162 -7.60 -7.12 -4.29
N THR A 163 -7.43 -8.33 -4.82
CA THR A 163 -6.63 -9.38 -4.18
C THR A 163 -5.16 -9.30 -4.62
N LEU A 164 -4.22 -9.48 -3.69
CA LEU A 164 -2.79 -9.58 -4.02
C LEU A 164 -2.52 -10.80 -4.89
N ILE A 165 -1.57 -10.66 -5.83
CA ILE A 165 -1.18 -11.77 -6.71
C ILE A 165 -0.57 -12.91 -5.89
N SER A 166 0.26 -12.60 -4.90
CA SER A 166 0.80 -13.58 -3.95
C SER A 166 -0.31 -14.37 -3.23
N ALA A 167 -1.38 -13.72 -2.79
CA ALA A 167 -2.50 -14.39 -2.15
C ALA A 167 -3.28 -15.30 -3.13
N LEU A 168 -3.41 -14.90 -4.40
CA LEU A 168 -3.97 -15.76 -5.45
C LEU A 168 -3.08 -17.00 -5.69
N ILE A 169 -1.75 -16.82 -5.69
CA ILE A 169 -0.79 -17.91 -5.82
C ILE A 169 -0.88 -18.85 -4.61
N GLU A 170 -0.93 -18.31 -3.39
CA GLU A 170 -1.09 -19.11 -2.17
C GLU A 170 -2.37 -19.94 -2.22
N THR A 171 -3.49 -19.31 -2.57
CA THR A 171 -4.80 -20.00 -2.62
C THR A 171 -4.86 -21.06 -3.72
N ARG A 172 -4.35 -20.75 -4.91
CA ARG A 172 -4.50 -21.61 -6.10
C ARG A 172 -3.45 -22.70 -6.20
N TYR A 173 -2.21 -22.40 -5.78
CA TYR A 173 -1.04 -23.26 -5.96
C TYR A 173 -0.41 -23.72 -4.65
N GLY A 174 -0.91 -23.26 -3.49
CA GLY A 174 -0.43 -23.65 -2.17
C GLY A 174 0.98 -23.11 -1.83
N ARG A 175 1.52 -22.17 -2.62
CA ARG A 175 2.86 -21.57 -2.39
C ARG A 175 2.73 -20.46 -1.37
N GLN A 176 3.21 -20.67 -0.15
CA GLN A 176 3.09 -19.72 0.96
C GLN A 176 4.27 -18.76 1.03
N ILE A 177 3.98 -17.50 1.35
CA ILE A 177 4.99 -16.50 1.66
C ILE A 177 5.64 -16.86 3.00
N ALA A 178 6.96 -17.03 3.01
CA ALA A 178 7.76 -17.13 4.24
C ALA A 178 8.44 -15.79 4.57
N GLU A 179 8.88 -15.06 3.55
CA GLU A 179 9.61 -13.81 3.72
C GLU A 179 9.36 -12.88 2.52
N ILE A 180 9.39 -11.57 2.76
CA ILE A 180 9.36 -10.55 1.70
C ILE A 180 10.59 -9.66 1.86
N HIS A 181 11.45 -9.65 0.83
CA HIS A 181 12.53 -8.67 0.73
C HIS A 181 12.04 -7.43 -0.02
N GLN A 182 12.19 -6.26 0.59
CA GLN A 182 11.80 -4.99 -0.01
C GLN A 182 12.96 -4.03 -0.13
N ASP A 183 13.20 -3.55 -1.36
CA ASP A 183 14.11 -2.45 -1.65
C ASP A 183 13.32 -1.21 -2.05
N VAL A 184 13.60 -0.06 -1.45
CA VAL A 184 13.00 1.23 -1.80
C VAL A 184 14.10 2.18 -2.28
N ARG A 185 13.95 2.74 -3.47
CA ARG A 185 14.93 3.64 -4.09
C ARG A 185 14.24 4.88 -4.66
N ALA A 186 14.87 6.04 -4.52
CA ALA A 186 14.47 7.22 -5.27
C ALA A 186 14.86 7.04 -6.75
N CYS A 187 13.98 7.47 -7.65
CA CYS A 187 14.23 7.46 -9.09
C CYS A 187 13.53 8.65 -9.76
N THR A 188 13.85 8.84 -11.05
CA THR A 188 13.12 9.74 -11.95
C THR A 188 12.38 8.93 -13.00
N VAL A 189 11.20 9.37 -13.39
CA VAL A 189 10.40 8.73 -14.44
C VAL A 189 10.90 9.24 -15.79
N THR A 190 11.78 8.48 -16.45
CA THR A 190 12.36 8.83 -17.75
C THR A 190 11.63 8.21 -18.94
N ASP A 191 10.89 7.12 -18.71
CA ASP A 191 10.08 6.47 -19.73
C ASP A 191 8.81 7.27 -20.02
N THR A 192 8.61 7.68 -21.27
CA THR A 192 7.49 8.53 -21.70
C THR A 192 6.15 7.82 -21.58
N ALA A 193 6.10 6.49 -21.81
CA ALA A 193 4.87 5.72 -21.70
C ALA A 193 4.45 5.58 -20.24
N LEU A 194 5.41 5.31 -19.34
CA LEU A 194 5.19 5.27 -17.91
C LEU A 194 4.77 6.65 -17.35
N ALA A 195 5.43 7.73 -17.77
CA ALA A 195 5.08 9.09 -17.38
C ALA A 195 3.62 9.42 -17.76
N ARG A 196 3.24 9.11 -19.00
CA ARG A 196 1.85 9.29 -19.47
C ARG A 196 0.85 8.46 -18.67
N ALA A 197 1.17 7.17 -18.42
CA ALA A 197 0.30 6.28 -17.64
C ALA A 197 0.08 6.78 -16.22
N LEU A 198 1.13 7.32 -15.58
CA LEU A 198 1.09 7.90 -14.23
C LEU A 198 0.58 9.36 -14.21
N ARG A 199 0.31 9.97 -15.38
CA ARG A 199 -0.07 11.38 -15.51
C ARG A 199 0.97 12.31 -14.85
N LEU A 200 2.23 12.13 -15.26
CA LEU A 200 3.39 12.88 -14.81
C LEU A 200 4.14 13.49 -15.98
N ASP A 201 4.95 14.49 -15.70
CA ASP A 201 5.98 14.94 -16.62
C ASP A 201 7.17 13.98 -16.63
N VAL A 202 7.83 13.85 -17.80
CA VAL A 202 9.10 13.13 -17.90
C VAL A 202 10.13 13.84 -17.02
N GLY A 203 10.85 13.07 -16.21
CA GLY A 203 11.79 13.62 -15.22
C GLY A 203 11.18 13.81 -13.82
N ALA A 204 9.89 13.56 -13.63
CA ALA A 204 9.26 13.64 -12.31
C ALA A 204 9.91 12.67 -11.31
N ALA A 205 10.03 13.12 -10.06
CA ALA A 205 10.55 12.32 -8.96
C ALA A 205 9.57 11.20 -8.56
N ALA A 206 10.10 10.01 -8.31
CA ALA A 206 9.33 8.85 -7.89
C ALA A 206 10.10 7.98 -6.90
N LEU A 207 9.38 7.10 -6.22
CA LEU A 207 9.94 5.98 -5.48
C LEU A 207 9.76 4.71 -6.28
N LYS A 208 10.84 3.98 -6.48
CA LYS A 208 10.83 2.63 -7.02
C LYS A 208 10.91 1.64 -5.87
N ILE A 209 9.98 0.69 -5.85
CA ILE A 209 9.92 -0.36 -4.83
C ILE A 209 10.00 -1.71 -5.52
N VAL A 210 10.98 -2.51 -5.14
CA VAL A 210 11.14 -3.89 -5.60
C VAL A 210 10.85 -4.81 -4.41
N ARG A 211 9.90 -5.75 -4.57
CA ARG A 211 9.61 -6.78 -3.56
C ARG A 211 9.82 -8.15 -4.17
N ARG A 212 10.50 -9.01 -3.42
CA ARG A 212 10.68 -10.43 -3.73
C ARG A 212 9.96 -11.22 -2.68
N TYR A 213 8.99 -12.02 -3.09
CA TYR A 213 8.20 -12.89 -2.22
C TYR A 213 8.82 -14.28 -2.22
N LEU A 214 9.37 -14.67 -1.09
CA LEU A 214 10.14 -15.88 -0.91
C LEU A 214 9.30 -16.93 -0.17
N ASP A 215 9.43 -18.17 -0.57
CA ASP A 215 8.87 -19.31 0.15
C ASP A 215 9.82 -19.82 1.24
N LYS A 216 9.44 -20.91 1.91
CA LYS A 216 10.23 -21.56 2.96
C LYS A 216 11.58 -22.11 2.49
N ALA A 217 11.74 -22.35 1.18
CA ALA A 217 13.01 -22.77 0.58
C ALA A 217 13.92 -21.59 0.23
N GLY A 218 13.43 -20.35 0.40
CA GLY A 218 14.13 -19.12 0.02
C GLY A 218 14.04 -18.83 -1.50
N GLU A 219 13.15 -19.51 -2.21
CA GLU A 219 12.95 -19.30 -3.64
C GLU A 219 11.91 -18.20 -3.88
N ALA A 220 12.28 -17.23 -4.74
CA ALA A 220 11.37 -16.17 -5.13
C ALA A 220 10.34 -16.70 -6.16
N PHE A 221 9.07 -16.70 -5.81
CA PHE A 221 7.98 -17.11 -6.68
C PHE A 221 7.18 -15.94 -7.28
N GLU A 222 7.33 -14.76 -6.70
CA GLU A 222 6.81 -13.50 -7.21
C GLU A 222 7.83 -12.39 -6.98
N VAL A 223 8.02 -11.54 -7.97
CA VAL A 223 8.76 -10.28 -7.83
C VAL A 223 7.90 -9.15 -8.35
N SER A 224 7.68 -8.12 -7.55
CA SER A 224 7.01 -6.91 -7.97
C SER A 224 7.97 -5.73 -8.08
N VAL A 225 7.81 -4.96 -9.15
CA VAL A 225 8.52 -3.69 -9.38
C VAL A 225 7.48 -2.59 -9.50
N SER A 226 7.43 -1.71 -8.52
CA SER A 226 6.46 -0.61 -8.48
C SER A 226 7.16 0.74 -8.62
N VAL A 227 6.53 1.67 -9.33
CA VAL A 227 6.96 3.08 -9.43
C VAL A 227 5.82 3.95 -8.94
N HIS A 228 6.10 4.74 -7.91
CA HIS A 228 5.13 5.61 -7.26
C HIS A 228 5.56 7.07 -7.35
N PRO A 229 4.72 7.99 -7.87
CA PRO A 229 5.02 9.43 -7.87
C PRO A 229 5.30 9.95 -6.47
N ALA A 230 6.43 10.65 -6.26
CA ALA A 230 6.83 11.14 -4.93
C ALA A 230 5.82 12.12 -4.31
N GLU A 231 5.04 12.82 -5.14
CA GLU A 231 3.99 13.73 -4.69
C GLU A 231 2.74 13.01 -4.16
N ARG A 232 2.54 11.73 -4.56
CA ARG A 232 1.32 10.96 -4.26
C ARG A 232 1.58 9.77 -3.35
N PHE A 233 2.85 9.45 -3.10
CA PHE A 233 3.21 8.27 -2.34
C PHE A 233 4.44 8.52 -1.45
N SER A 234 4.40 8.00 -0.23
CA SER A 234 5.55 7.97 0.67
C SER A 234 5.58 6.65 1.45
N VAL A 235 6.77 6.16 1.77
CA VAL A 235 6.95 5.01 2.66
C VAL A 235 7.18 5.51 4.07
N SER A 236 6.38 5.05 5.02
CA SER A 236 6.55 5.36 6.45
C SER A 236 6.89 4.09 7.21
N MET A 237 7.87 4.17 8.10
CA MET A 237 8.26 3.07 8.96
C MET A 237 8.30 3.57 10.40
N ARG A 238 7.69 2.81 11.32
CA ARG A 238 7.74 3.09 12.74
C ARG A 238 8.74 2.17 13.43
N LEU A 239 9.82 2.74 13.92
CA LEU A 239 10.81 2.00 14.72
C LEU A 239 10.50 2.16 16.20
N GLN A 240 10.44 1.06 16.93
CA GLN A 240 10.31 1.06 18.39
C GLN A 240 11.61 0.48 19.00
N ARG A 241 12.09 1.12 20.05
CA ARG A 241 13.23 0.56 20.79
C ARG A 241 12.75 -0.65 21.58
N SER A 242 13.30 -1.81 21.29
CA SER A 242 13.05 -3.03 22.07
C SER A 242 13.74 -2.90 23.42
N GLY A 243 12.99 -2.95 24.50
CA GLY A 243 13.49 -2.99 25.88
C GLY A 243 13.60 -1.61 26.52
N ALA A 244 12.52 -1.15 27.13
CA ALA A 244 12.48 -0.35 28.35
C ALA A 244 11.47 -1.03 29.27
#